data_107dea7bc480e7e70f037527dab6ce57
#
_entry.id   107dea7bc480e7e70f037527dab6ce57
#
_cell.length_a   1.000
_cell.length_b   1.000
_cell.length_c   1.000
_cell.angle_alpha   90.00
_cell.angle_beta   90.00
_cell.angle_gamma   90.00
#
_symmetry.space_group_name_H-M   'P 1'
#
loop_
_entity.id
_entity.type
_entity.pdbx_description
1 polymer ?
#
loop_
_entity_poly.entity_id
_entity_poly.type
_entity_poly.pdbx_seq_one_letter_code
_entity_poly.pdbx_strand_id
1 'polypeptide(L)'
;MSKQITRFLALLILPALAVAVLLSTHSAGASTPQRAGVAASGSRNAAVAATTAAVLKETSAIRELSILRPVRSGAQSRAEIEHMLIKNLNEQVTPAEMHANELSLKKFGLAPTDFEYRSFIIKLLTEQVAGYYDPKAREFHLADWLELEGQKPVMAHELTHALQDQHFNLRRFEHWPHGDSDAELAAHALIEGDATLAMKVYMVNNPLIALAFSRSLLTGVSTEQFNQAPRALRESLIFPYLNGLDWATQVYKKGGWTMVSNAYTRLPLSSEQILHPEKYFNYERPVKIVLPDLTGLLHAPVSSQDALRAQQDAGMPVVVRPEIVRRRPIPSRLPTTSSRLPTANSPLPTVPWRRIDTDVNGEWTYYLILDQFLNSRAESKRAAAGWAGDRYALYEGPGGKVFLAQVAVWDTENDAREFFDAYAKRTELRYPDAKQLDPAGAETQTRNSKPETRNSYSWSTSEGGVVMELRGQRVVILEGVPEGVDSNALLKALSQ
;
A
#
# COMPACT_ATOMS: atom_id res chain seq x y z
N MET A 1 -2.12 -1.50 -2.61
CA MET A 1 -1.74 -1.14 -1.24
C MET A 1 -0.95 0.14 -1.25
N SER A 2 -1.00 0.94 -0.19
CA SER A 2 -0.41 2.27 -0.20
C SER A 2 1.09 2.22 -0.50
N LYS A 3 1.50 2.76 -1.63
CA LYS A 3 2.88 2.98 -2.11
C LYS A 3 3.84 3.50 -1.05
N GLN A 4 3.34 3.97 0.06
CA GLN A 4 4.07 4.83 0.97
C GLN A 4 4.16 4.29 2.38
N ILE A 5 3.26 3.40 2.79
CA ILE A 5 3.49 2.61 4.00
C ILE A 5 4.77 1.80 3.78
N THR A 6 4.90 1.18 2.61
CA THR A 6 6.06 0.39 2.26
C THR A 6 7.33 1.24 2.17
N ARG A 7 7.32 2.43 1.53
CA ARG A 7 8.46 3.36 1.45
C ARG A 7 8.89 3.90 2.80
N PHE A 8 7.91 4.27 3.62
CA PHE A 8 8.16 4.84 4.93
C PHE A 8 8.62 3.80 5.94
N LEU A 9 8.10 2.58 5.86
CA LEU A 9 8.41 1.47 6.77
C LEU A 9 9.67 0.71 6.40
N ALA A 10 10.12 0.77 5.16
CA ALA A 10 11.35 0.14 4.71
C ALA A 10 12.62 0.72 5.37
N LEU A 11 12.50 1.87 5.99
CA LEU A 11 13.60 2.54 6.67
C LEU A 11 13.35 2.69 8.18
N LEU A 12 12.19 2.24 8.67
CA LEU A 12 11.74 2.47 10.04
C LEU A 12 10.94 1.25 10.56
N ILE A 13 11.55 0.18 10.83
CA ILE A 13 11.58 -0.65 12.03
C ILE A 13 10.27 -1.19 12.60
N LEU A 14 10.06 -2.47 12.37
CA LEU A 14 9.15 -3.30 13.14
C LEU A 14 9.78 -4.63 13.63
N PRO A 15 11.13 -4.74 13.91
CA PRO A 15 11.68 -6.03 14.28
C PRO A 15 11.11 -6.55 15.60
N ALA A 16 10.79 -5.66 16.55
CA ALA A 16 10.20 -6.06 17.82
C ALA A 16 8.80 -6.66 17.65
N LEU A 17 7.98 -6.12 16.76
CA LEU A 17 6.62 -6.60 16.54
C LEU A 17 6.59 -7.89 15.70
N ALA A 18 7.40 -8.00 14.66
CA ALA A 18 7.49 -9.21 13.84
C ALA A 18 7.93 -10.41 14.70
N VAL A 19 8.85 -10.20 15.63
CA VAL A 19 9.28 -11.25 16.58
C VAL A 19 8.23 -11.48 17.66
N ALA A 20 7.51 -10.46 18.14
CA ALA A 20 6.39 -10.62 19.07
C ALA A 20 5.27 -11.46 18.45
N VAL A 21 4.96 -11.28 17.18
CA VAL A 21 3.99 -12.12 16.43
C VAL A 21 4.48 -13.55 16.29
N LEU A 22 5.78 -13.77 16.09
CA LEU A 22 6.38 -15.11 16.04
C LEU A 22 6.34 -15.83 17.40
N LEU A 23 6.35 -15.08 18.53
CA LEU A 23 6.36 -15.61 19.88
C LEU A 23 4.99 -15.58 20.58
N SER A 24 4.02 -14.80 20.10
CA SER A 24 2.71 -14.62 20.74
C SER A 24 1.74 -15.74 20.46
N THR A 25 1.95 -16.89 21.07
CA THR A 25 0.89 -17.88 21.26
C THR A 25 0.27 -17.85 22.66
N HIS A 26 0.66 -16.99 23.61
CA HIS A 26 0.08 -16.95 24.97
C HIS A 26 0.19 -15.56 25.66
N SER A 27 -0.98 -15.08 26.09
CA SER A 27 -1.38 -14.25 27.24
C SER A 27 -0.78 -12.85 27.50
N ALA A 28 -1.72 -11.92 27.76
CA ALA A 28 -1.52 -10.54 28.18
C ALA A 28 -1.22 -10.36 29.67
N GLY A 29 -0.38 -9.35 29.98
CA GLY A 29 -0.19 -8.82 31.33
C GLY A 29 0.46 -7.44 31.25
N ALA A 30 -0.23 -6.41 31.74
CA ALA A 30 0.22 -5.02 31.73
C ALA A 30 1.08 -4.66 32.94
N SER A 31 2.18 -3.93 32.74
CA SER A 31 2.93 -3.24 33.82
C SER A 31 3.42 -1.86 33.39
N THR A 32 3.34 -0.90 34.33
CA THR A 32 3.59 0.54 34.19
C THR A 32 5.06 0.91 34.06
N PRO A 33 5.43 1.95 33.26
CA PRO A 33 6.82 2.35 33.06
C PRO A 33 7.36 3.25 34.18
N GLN A 34 8.60 3.02 34.57
CA GLN A 34 9.34 3.80 35.57
C GLN A 34 10.17 4.91 34.89
N ARG A 35 10.06 6.14 35.39
CA ARG A 35 10.79 7.33 34.89
C ARG A 35 12.25 7.29 35.26
N ALA A 36 13.16 7.39 34.29
CA ALA A 36 14.58 7.65 34.48
C ALA A 36 14.92 9.13 34.21
N GLY A 37 15.77 9.73 35.03
CA GLY A 37 16.06 11.16 35.02
C GLY A 37 17.20 11.58 34.07
N VAL A 38 17.24 12.88 33.77
CA VAL A 38 18.07 13.55 32.74
C VAL A 38 19.60 13.46 32.94
N ALA A 39 20.10 13.10 34.13
CA ALA A 39 21.55 12.97 34.38
C ALA A 39 22.21 11.71 33.77
N ALA A 40 21.43 10.80 33.15
CA ALA A 40 21.87 9.52 32.61
C ALA A 40 22.19 9.52 31.10
N SER A 41 21.96 10.59 30.36
CA SER A 41 22.02 10.57 28.88
C SER A 41 23.46 10.35 28.34
N GLY A 42 24.45 11.01 28.88
CA GLY A 42 25.85 10.84 28.44
C GLY A 42 26.40 9.45 28.68
N SER A 43 26.13 8.87 29.87
CA SER A 43 26.53 7.49 30.20
C SER A 43 25.78 6.46 29.35
N ARG A 44 24.50 6.72 29.06
CA ARG A 44 23.68 5.87 28.17
C ARG A 44 24.17 5.86 26.73
N ASN A 45 24.48 7.03 26.16
CA ASN A 45 25.05 7.13 24.83
C ASN A 45 26.38 6.38 24.69
N ALA A 46 27.26 6.48 25.69
CA ALA A 46 28.51 5.73 25.72
C ALA A 46 28.26 4.20 25.80
N ALA A 47 27.29 3.75 26.60
CA ALA A 47 26.90 2.35 26.69
C ALA A 47 26.28 1.84 25.36
N VAL A 48 25.40 2.62 24.73
CA VAL A 48 24.84 2.30 23.41
C VAL A 48 25.95 2.19 22.37
N ALA A 49 26.90 3.14 22.32
CA ALA A 49 28.01 3.12 21.38
C ALA A 49 28.94 1.89 21.56
N ALA A 50 29.28 1.55 22.78
CA ALA A 50 30.09 0.37 23.07
C ALA A 50 29.35 -0.94 22.68
N THR A 51 28.06 -1.04 23.01
CA THR A 51 27.24 -2.21 22.65
C THR A 51 27.07 -2.30 21.13
N THR A 52 26.84 -1.17 20.44
CA THR A 52 26.77 -1.12 18.98
C THR A 52 28.02 -1.68 18.33
N ALA A 53 29.21 -1.30 18.79
CA ALA A 53 30.46 -1.80 18.22
C ALA A 53 30.62 -3.33 18.42
N ALA A 54 30.20 -3.86 19.56
CA ALA A 54 30.25 -5.30 19.84
C ALA A 54 29.26 -6.09 19.01
N VAL A 55 27.98 -5.64 18.95
CA VAL A 55 26.92 -6.29 18.16
C VAL A 55 27.22 -6.20 16.67
N LEU A 56 27.70 -5.04 16.16
CA LEU A 56 28.07 -4.86 14.75
C LEU A 56 29.16 -5.85 14.32
N LYS A 57 30.17 -6.06 15.18
CA LYS A 57 31.24 -7.02 14.87
C LYS A 57 30.70 -8.45 14.76
N GLU A 58 29.81 -8.86 15.66
CA GLU A 58 29.22 -10.20 15.63
C GLU A 58 28.26 -10.34 14.45
N THR A 59 27.40 -9.34 14.20
CA THR A 59 26.48 -9.32 13.05
C THR A 59 27.21 -9.36 11.71
N SER A 60 28.33 -8.62 11.59
CA SER A 60 29.20 -8.66 10.42
C SER A 60 29.74 -10.08 10.15
N ALA A 61 30.17 -10.79 11.20
CA ALA A 61 30.63 -12.16 11.09
C ALA A 61 29.49 -13.13 10.69
N ILE A 62 28.29 -12.96 11.28
CA ILE A 62 27.10 -13.77 10.98
C ILE A 62 26.67 -13.58 9.53
N ARG A 63 26.53 -12.30 9.08
CA ARG A 63 26.00 -11.97 7.75
C ARG A 63 27.06 -12.09 6.64
N GLU A 64 28.31 -12.29 6.97
CA GLU A 64 29.44 -12.32 6.04
C GLU A 64 29.60 -11.03 5.22
N LEU A 65 29.27 -9.89 5.84
CA LEU A 65 29.49 -8.56 5.28
C LEU A 65 30.52 -7.82 6.13
N SER A 66 31.67 -7.46 5.54
CA SER A 66 32.72 -6.74 6.25
C SER A 66 32.28 -5.32 6.64
N ILE A 67 32.75 -4.85 7.80
CA ILE A 67 32.52 -3.46 8.22
C ILE A 67 33.42 -2.55 7.39
N LEU A 68 32.85 -1.80 6.44
CA LEU A 68 33.60 -0.88 5.57
C LEU A 68 33.82 0.48 6.24
N ARG A 69 32.97 0.84 7.22
CA ARG A 69 33.06 2.07 7.99
C ARG A 69 32.35 1.92 9.35
N PRO A 70 32.81 2.65 10.39
CA PRO A 70 32.15 2.62 11.68
C PRO A 70 30.72 3.16 11.57
N VAL A 71 29.81 2.67 12.43
CA VAL A 71 28.44 3.13 12.57
C VAL A 71 28.35 3.98 13.82
N ARG A 72 28.01 5.26 13.67
CA ARG A 72 27.70 6.15 14.78
C ARG A 72 26.37 5.71 15.40
N SER A 73 26.24 5.85 16.72
CA SER A 73 25.01 5.45 17.40
C SER A 73 24.75 6.28 18.64
N GLY A 74 23.48 6.35 19.04
CA GLY A 74 23.03 7.07 20.23
C GLY A 74 21.63 6.62 20.65
N ALA A 75 21.22 7.11 21.84
CA ALA A 75 19.86 6.94 22.32
C ALA A 75 19.01 8.15 21.93
N GLN A 76 17.73 7.92 21.65
CA GLN A 76 16.75 8.97 21.36
C GLN A 76 15.51 8.83 22.22
N SER A 77 14.94 9.96 22.62
CA SER A 77 13.67 10.05 23.32
C SER A 77 12.48 9.82 22.36
N ARG A 78 11.30 9.52 22.93
CA ARG A 78 10.06 9.41 22.14
C ARG A 78 9.78 10.65 21.28
N ALA A 79 10.00 11.85 21.85
CA ALA A 79 9.76 13.10 21.15
C ALA A 79 10.70 13.29 19.94
N GLU A 80 11.97 12.91 20.06
CA GLU A 80 12.93 12.97 18.95
C GLU A 80 12.58 11.98 17.87
N ILE A 81 12.18 10.75 18.23
CA ILE A 81 11.74 9.72 17.29
C ILE A 81 10.46 10.18 16.57
N GLU A 82 9.45 10.67 17.29
CA GLU A 82 8.20 11.18 16.71
C GLU A 82 8.47 12.34 15.74
N HIS A 83 9.33 13.29 16.14
CA HIS A 83 9.71 14.41 15.26
C HIS A 83 10.38 13.92 13.96
N MET A 84 11.31 12.97 14.07
CA MET A 84 11.97 12.36 12.92
C MET A 84 10.98 11.64 12.01
N LEU A 85 10.04 10.86 12.57
CA LEU A 85 9.00 10.15 11.84
C LEU A 85 8.11 11.11 11.04
N ILE A 86 7.61 12.17 11.69
CA ILE A 86 6.76 13.18 11.05
C ILE A 86 7.53 13.92 9.94
N LYS A 87 8.79 14.27 10.20
CA LYS A 87 9.65 14.91 9.20
C LYS A 87 9.84 14.03 7.97
N ASN A 88 10.24 12.78 8.15
CA ASN A 88 10.46 11.84 7.05
C ASN A 88 9.16 11.57 6.28
N LEU A 89 8.02 11.42 6.98
CA LEU A 89 6.72 11.25 6.35
C LEU A 89 6.38 12.44 5.43
N ASN A 90 6.58 13.65 5.89
CA ASN A 90 6.29 14.86 5.11
C ASN A 90 7.28 15.08 3.94
N GLU A 91 8.53 14.59 4.06
CA GLU A 91 9.52 14.64 2.97
C GLU A 91 9.23 13.62 1.86
N GLN A 92 8.71 12.45 2.23
CA GLN A 92 8.53 11.33 1.29
C GLN A 92 7.14 11.25 0.67
N VAL A 93 6.12 11.85 1.31
CA VAL A 93 4.72 11.67 0.98
C VAL A 93 4.00 12.99 0.83
N THR A 94 3.49 13.26 -0.36
CA THR A 94 2.67 14.46 -0.60
C THR A 94 1.25 14.29 -0.04
N PRO A 95 0.55 15.41 0.29
CA PRO A 95 -0.86 15.34 0.70
C PRO A 95 -1.77 14.67 -0.34
N ALA A 96 -1.50 14.85 -1.64
CA ALA A 96 -2.26 14.22 -2.72
C ALA A 96 -2.10 12.69 -2.73
N GLU A 97 -0.90 12.20 -2.52
CA GLU A 97 -0.63 10.77 -2.39
C GLU A 97 -1.26 10.18 -1.13
N MET A 98 -1.22 10.90 0.02
CA MET A 98 -1.94 10.48 1.23
C MET A 98 -3.43 10.31 0.98
N HIS A 99 -4.05 11.29 0.30
CA HIS A 99 -5.45 11.25 -0.07
C HIS A 99 -5.78 10.08 -1.01
N ALA A 100 -4.97 9.89 -2.05
CA ALA A 100 -5.14 8.77 -2.98
C ALA A 100 -5.03 7.40 -2.29
N ASN A 101 -4.09 7.26 -1.34
CA ASN A 101 -3.92 6.04 -0.55
C ASN A 101 -5.12 5.76 0.35
N GLU A 102 -5.64 6.79 1.02
CA GLU A 102 -6.84 6.66 1.86
C GLU A 102 -8.04 6.21 1.03
N LEU A 103 -8.28 6.87 -0.12
CA LEU A 103 -9.36 6.51 -1.03
C LEU A 103 -9.18 5.10 -1.61
N SER A 104 -7.95 4.70 -1.94
CA SER A 104 -7.63 3.35 -2.42
C SER A 104 -8.01 2.29 -1.38
N LEU A 105 -7.55 2.44 -0.12
CA LEU A 105 -7.90 1.51 0.96
C LEU A 105 -9.40 1.39 1.18
N LYS A 106 -10.11 2.53 1.20
CA LYS A 106 -11.57 2.56 1.34
C LYS A 106 -12.25 1.91 0.13
N LYS A 107 -11.78 2.19 -1.09
CA LYS A 107 -12.38 1.67 -2.32
C LYS A 107 -12.15 0.18 -2.52
N PHE A 108 -11.05 -0.38 -2.06
CA PHE A 108 -10.85 -1.83 -1.99
C PHE A 108 -11.61 -2.49 -0.82
N GLY A 109 -12.18 -1.70 0.10
CA GLY A 109 -12.83 -2.18 1.31
C GLY A 109 -11.84 -2.68 2.37
N LEU A 110 -10.59 -2.24 2.31
CA LEU A 110 -9.51 -2.63 3.23
C LEU A 110 -9.43 -1.74 4.47
N ALA A 111 -10.13 -0.60 4.46
CA ALA A 111 -10.32 0.28 5.60
C ALA A 111 -11.78 0.76 5.65
N PRO A 112 -12.33 1.07 6.84
CA PRO A 112 -13.67 1.63 6.97
C PRO A 112 -13.77 3.02 6.35
N THR A 113 -14.99 3.48 6.05
CA THR A 113 -15.23 4.75 5.34
C THR A 113 -14.81 5.99 6.11
N ASP A 114 -14.81 5.93 7.45
CA ASP A 114 -14.38 6.99 8.37
C ASP A 114 -12.88 6.93 8.74
N PHE A 115 -12.12 6.02 8.14
CA PHE A 115 -10.70 5.86 8.42
C PHE A 115 -9.89 7.10 7.99
N GLU A 116 -9.11 7.65 8.92
CA GLU A 116 -8.18 8.76 8.70
C GLU A 116 -6.74 8.26 8.61
N TYR A 117 -6.28 8.02 7.39
CA TYR A 117 -5.00 7.39 7.13
C TYR A 117 -3.81 8.10 7.75
N ARG A 118 -3.67 9.43 7.56
CA ARG A 118 -2.51 10.20 8.04
C ARG A 118 -2.38 10.19 9.56
N SER A 119 -3.47 10.48 10.25
CA SER A 119 -3.50 10.51 11.72
C SER A 119 -3.16 9.15 12.32
N PHE A 120 -3.70 8.09 11.69
CA PHE A 120 -3.48 6.72 12.14
C PHE A 120 -2.02 6.28 11.96
N ILE A 121 -1.41 6.53 10.77
CA ILE A 121 -0.07 6.04 10.48
C ILE A 121 1.00 6.68 11.38
N ILE A 122 0.86 7.97 11.71
CA ILE A 122 1.77 8.67 12.64
C ILE A 122 1.74 8.00 14.02
N LYS A 123 0.55 7.75 14.57
CA LYS A 123 0.39 7.08 15.87
C LYS A 123 0.97 5.68 15.87
N LEU A 124 0.69 4.91 14.82
CA LEU A 124 1.17 3.54 14.68
C LEU A 124 2.71 3.49 14.63
N LEU A 125 3.33 4.33 13.83
CA LEU A 125 4.79 4.37 13.70
C LEU A 125 5.47 4.79 15.00
N THR A 126 4.95 5.81 15.68
CA THR A 126 5.50 6.27 16.97
C THR A 126 5.42 5.18 18.07
N GLU A 127 4.40 4.34 18.03
CA GLU A 127 4.24 3.23 18.98
C GLU A 127 5.27 2.12 18.76
N GLN A 128 5.64 1.84 17.49
CA GLN A 128 6.37 0.62 17.12
C GLN A 128 7.90 0.77 17.11
N VAL A 129 8.44 1.99 17.14
CA VAL A 129 9.89 2.20 16.99
C VAL A 129 10.63 1.88 18.30
N ALA A 130 11.45 0.83 18.29
CA ALA A 130 12.37 0.46 19.35
C ALA A 130 13.82 0.94 19.10
N GLY A 131 14.21 1.05 17.86
CA GLY A 131 15.49 1.54 17.34
C GLY A 131 15.42 1.63 15.81
N TYR A 132 16.37 2.28 15.15
CA TYR A 132 16.43 2.36 13.70
C TYR A 132 17.81 2.73 13.18
N TYR A 133 18.15 2.29 11.98
CA TYR A 133 19.27 2.79 11.21
C TYR A 133 18.82 3.85 10.20
N ASP A 134 19.44 5.03 10.24
CA ASP A 134 19.20 6.10 9.25
C ASP A 134 20.26 6.05 8.15
N PRO A 135 19.95 5.63 6.91
CA PRO A 135 20.90 5.57 5.82
C PRO A 135 21.34 6.95 5.32
N LYS A 136 20.59 8.04 5.58
CA LYS A 136 20.97 9.41 5.23
C LYS A 136 22.04 9.92 6.17
N ALA A 137 21.84 9.76 7.48
CA ALA A 137 22.79 10.14 8.51
C ALA A 137 23.90 9.09 8.67
N ARG A 138 23.65 7.83 8.28
CA ARG A 138 24.50 6.65 8.53
C ARG A 138 24.70 6.43 10.03
N GLU A 139 23.62 6.53 10.77
CA GLU A 139 23.59 6.45 12.23
C GLU A 139 22.55 5.43 12.68
N PHE A 140 22.85 4.75 13.77
CA PHE A 140 21.93 3.88 14.48
C PHE A 140 21.40 4.59 15.73
N HIS A 141 20.10 4.57 15.93
CA HIS A 141 19.43 5.16 17.08
C HIS A 141 18.62 4.10 17.83
N LEU A 142 18.74 4.10 19.17
CA LEU A 142 17.99 3.22 20.06
C LEU A 142 17.07 4.06 20.95
N ALA A 143 15.85 3.56 21.20
CA ALA A 143 14.92 4.19 22.12
C ALA A 143 15.50 4.24 23.57
N ASP A 144 15.48 5.42 24.21
CA ASP A 144 16.14 5.66 25.49
C ASP A 144 15.41 5.03 26.70
N TRP A 145 14.15 4.64 26.53
CA TRP A 145 13.29 4.03 27.56
C TRP A 145 13.38 2.49 27.60
N LEU A 146 14.08 1.85 26.66
CA LEU A 146 14.19 0.40 26.58
C LEU A 146 15.47 -0.09 27.28
N GLU A 147 15.41 -1.26 27.89
CA GLU A 147 16.54 -1.90 28.54
C GLU A 147 17.52 -2.45 27.50
N LEU A 148 18.82 -2.06 27.61
CA LEU A 148 19.79 -2.26 26.52
C LEU A 148 20.07 -3.74 26.21
N GLU A 149 20.16 -4.59 27.22
CA GLU A 149 20.52 -6.01 27.05
C GLU A 149 19.45 -6.75 26.24
N GLY A 150 18.17 -6.49 26.54
CA GLY A 150 17.04 -7.06 25.83
C GLY A 150 16.88 -6.51 24.40
N GLN A 151 17.58 -5.43 24.02
CA GLN A 151 17.48 -4.83 22.68
C GLN A 151 18.60 -5.28 21.73
N LYS A 152 19.56 -6.07 22.16
CA LYS A 152 20.65 -6.54 21.29
C LYS A 152 20.17 -7.27 20.02
N PRO A 153 19.10 -8.09 20.02
CA PRO A 153 18.56 -8.65 18.78
C PRO A 153 18.05 -7.57 17.80
N VAL A 154 17.34 -6.54 18.30
CA VAL A 154 16.94 -5.38 17.49
C VAL A 154 18.18 -4.66 16.96
N MET A 155 19.20 -4.45 17.79
CA MET A 155 20.45 -3.87 17.33
C MET A 155 21.11 -4.71 16.24
N ALA A 156 21.09 -6.03 16.32
CA ALA A 156 21.64 -6.93 15.29
C ALA A 156 20.86 -6.77 13.96
N HIS A 157 19.55 -6.61 14.02
CA HIS A 157 18.71 -6.32 12.84
C HIS A 157 19.10 -4.98 12.22
N GLU A 158 19.11 -3.90 13.00
CA GLU A 158 19.40 -2.55 12.51
C GLU A 158 20.84 -2.40 12.01
N LEU A 159 21.78 -3.05 12.66
CA LEU A 159 23.17 -3.06 12.23
C LEU A 159 23.38 -3.94 10.98
N THR A 160 22.47 -4.89 10.69
CA THR A 160 22.42 -5.53 9.38
C THR A 160 22.04 -4.52 8.32
N HIS A 161 21.07 -3.62 8.55
CA HIS A 161 20.78 -2.53 7.60
C HIS A 161 21.98 -1.60 7.41
N ALA A 162 22.75 -1.32 8.47
CA ALA A 162 23.99 -0.56 8.32
C ALA A 162 25.03 -1.27 7.42
N LEU A 163 25.14 -2.59 7.51
CA LEU A 163 26.00 -3.39 6.63
C LEU A 163 25.44 -3.45 5.19
N GLN A 164 24.14 -3.67 5.04
CA GLN A 164 23.45 -3.63 3.75
C GLN A 164 23.67 -2.28 3.04
N ASP A 165 23.53 -1.15 3.78
CA ASP A 165 23.77 0.17 3.20
C ASP A 165 25.23 0.36 2.77
N GLN A 166 26.19 -0.16 3.55
CA GLN A 166 27.61 -0.10 3.21
C GLN A 166 27.97 -0.86 1.93
N HIS A 167 27.30 -1.98 1.66
CA HIS A 167 27.58 -2.88 0.54
C HIS A 167 26.66 -2.70 -0.66
N PHE A 168 25.40 -2.32 -0.44
CA PHE A 168 24.36 -2.34 -1.47
C PHE A 168 23.68 -0.98 -1.68
N ASN A 169 24.02 0.06 -0.90
CA ASN A 169 23.44 1.40 -0.98
C ASN A 169 21.91 1.39 -0.85
N LEU A 170 21.41 1.30 0.39
CA LEU A 170 19.97 1.27 0.67
C LEU A 170 19.22 2.51 0.21
N ARG A 171 19.90 3.67 0.09
CA ARG A 171 19.29 4.91 -0.40
C ARG A 171 18.71 4.82 -1.79
N ARG A 172 19.16 3.88 -2.63
CA ARG A 172 18.55 3.64 -3.95
C ARG A 172 17.09 3.17 -3.87
N PHE A 173 16.67 2.60 -2.74
CA PHE A 173 15.31 2.15 -2.49
C PHE A 173 14.39 3.26 -1.95
N GLU A 174 14.95 4.41 -1.49
CA GLU A 174 14.17 5.58 -1.07
C GLU A 174 13.39 6.22 -2.24
N HIS A 175 13.88 6.06 -3.45
CA HIS A 175 13.33 6.66 -4.66
C HIS A 175 12.85 5.60 -5.65
N TRP A 176 12.00 4.70 -5.17
CA TRP A 176 11.39 3.67 -6.02
C TRP A 176 10.50 4.30 -7.09
N PRO A 177 10.50 3.80 -8.33
CA PRO A 177 9.61 4.29 -9.38
C PRO A 177 8.14 4.22 -8.98
N HIS A 178 7.40 5.30 -9.25
CA HIS A 178 5.96 5.33 -8.96
C HIS A 178 5.20 4.30 -9.81
N GLY A 179 4.15 3.71 -9.24
CA GLY A 179 3.20 2.88 -9.95
C GLY A 179 3.56 1.40 -10.00
N ASP A 180 4.41 0.92 -9.10
CA ASP A 180 4.68 -0.51 -8.93
C ASP A 180 4.97 -0.81 -7.44
N SER A 181 3.92 -0.68 -6.62
CA SER A 181 4.02 -0.93 -5.17
C SER A 181 4.28 -2.38 -4.83
N ASP A 182 3.90 -3.31 -5.69
CA ASP A 182 4.14 -4.73 -5.48
C ASP A 182 5.63 -5.06 -5.58
N ALA A 183 6.31 -4.55 -6.61
CA ALA A 183 7.76 -4.70 -6.74
C ALA A 183 8.52 -3.98 -5.62
N GLU A 184 8.02 -2.83 -5.16
CA GLU A 184 8.57 -2.11 -4.00
C GLU A 184 8.43 -2.95 -2.72
N LEU A 185 7.25 -3.56 -2.47
CA LEU A 185 7.02 -4.47 -1.34
C LEU A 185 7.96 -5.67 -1.38
N ALA A 186 8.18 -6.24 -2.56
CA ALA A 186 9.12 -7.35 -2.75
C ALA A 186 10.57 -6.97 -2.45
N ALA A 187 11.01 -5.78 -2.89
CA ALA A 187 12.35 -5.28 -2.58
C ALA A 187 12.54 -5.04 -1.06
N HIS A 188 11.49 -4.55 -0.39
CA HIS A 188 11.51 -4.41 1.07
C HIS A 188 11.52 -5.76 1.78
N ALA A 189 10.81 -6.76 1.28
CA ALA A 189 10.85 -8.11 1.80
C ALA A 189 12.25 -8.75 1.69
N LEU A 190 13.04 -8.41 0.67
CA LEU A 190 14.46 -8.77 0.62
C LEU A 190 15.25 -8.09 1.74
N ILE A 191 15.13 -6.76 1.90
CA ILE A 191 15.90 -5.98 2.86
C ILE A 191 15.60 -6.43 4.30
N GLU A 192 14.32 -6.49 4.65
CA GLU A 192 13.85 -6.86 5.98
C GLU A 192 14.02 -8.36 6.28
N GLY A 193 13.80 -9.20 5.27
CA GLY A 193 13.99 -10.65 5.38
C GLY A 193 15.44 -11.03 5.66
N ASP A 194 16.37 -10.39 4.98
CA ASP A 194 17.82 -10.54 5.19
C ASP A 194 18.22 -10.12 6.62
N ALA A 195 17.78 -8.93 7.06
CA ALA A 195 18.07 -8.43 8.41
C ALA A 195 17.42 -9.30 9.50
N THR A 196 16.19 -9.75 9.27
CA THR A 196 15.49 -10.64 10.21
C THR A 196 16.15 -12.03 10.28
N LEU A 197 16.67 -12.55 9.17
CA LEU A 197 17.43 -13.79 9.17
C LEU A 197 18.75 -13.66 9.95
N ALA A 198 19.48 -12.56 9.75
CA ALA A 198 20.71 -12.27 10.51
C ALA A 198 20.43 -12.14 12.02
N MET A 199 19.37 -11.41 12.41
CA MET A 199 18.90 -11.33 13.80
C MET A 199 18.54 -12.70 14.36
N LYS A 200 17.85 -13.55 13.60
CA LYS A 200 17.50 -14.91 14.02
C LYS A 200 18.76 -15.74 14.30
N VAL A 201 19.78 -15.68 13.44
CA VAL A 201 21.06 -16.36 13.67
C VAL A 201 21.77 -15.80 14.89
N TYR A 202 21.76 -14.46 15.06
CA TYR A 202 22.30 -13.79 16.26
C TYR A 202 21.64 -14.33 17.55
N MET A 203 20.33 -14.46 17.58
CA MET A 203 19.60 -15.00 18.75
C MET A 203 19.93 -16.48 19.02
N VAL A 204 20.09 -17.28 17.96
CA VAL A 204 20.49 -18.71 18.11
C VAL A 204 21.88 -18.82 18.71
N ASN A 205 22.81 -17.95 18.32
CA ASN A 205 24.17 -17.91 18.88
C ASN A 205 24.22 -17.36 20.30
N ASN A 206 23.20 -16.58 20.70
CA ASN A 206 23.15 -15.88 22.01
C ASN A 206 21.85 -16.21 22.78
N PRO A 207 21.65 -17.44 23.27
CA PRO A 207 20.37 -17.90 23.84
C PRO A 207 19.94 -17.12 25.10
N LEU A 208 20.87 -16.62 25.92
CA LEU A 208 20.55 -15.79 27.08
C LEU A 208 20.03 -14.40 26.67
N ILE A 209 20.58 -13.84 25.61
CA ILE A 209 20.11 -12.57 25.03
C ILE A 209 18.72 -12.77 24.41
N ALA A 210 18.50 -13.88 23.69
CA ALA A 210 17.19 -14.23 23.16
C ALA A 210 16.12 -14.34 24.26
N LEU A 211 16.47 -14.91 25.43
CA LEU A 211 15.58 -14.98 26.59
C LEU A 211 15.30 -13.58 27.19
N ALA A 212 16.32 -12.73 27.31
CA ALA A 212 16.15 -11.35 27.78
C ALA A 212 15.24 -10.56 26.82
N PHE A 213 15.45 -10.71 25.52
CA PHE A 213 14.60 -10.11 24.48
C PHE A 213 13.14 -10.57 24.59
N SER A 214 12.88 -11.87 24.70
CA SER A 214 11.53 -12.41 24.88
C SER A 214 10.81 -11.81 26.10
N ARG A 215 11.55 -11.59 27.20
CA ARG A 215 11.00 -10.92 28.39
C ARG A 215 10.70 -9.44 28.13
N SER A 216 11.58 -8.73 27.41
CA SER A 216 11.38 -7.31 27.09
C SER A 216 10.15 -7.07 26.21
N LEU A 217 9.82 -8.00 25.31
CA LEU A 217 8.60 -7.95 24.51
C LEU A 217 7.33 -8.04 25.34
N LEU A 218 7.36 -8.80 26.43
CA LEU A 218 6.20 -8.95 27.32
C LEU A 218 5.93 -7.70 28.19
N THR A 219 6.92 -6.84 28.38
CA THR A 219 6.85 -5.74 29.34
C THR A 219 7.03 -4.34 28.75
N GLY A 220 7.51 -4.22 27.52
CA GLY A 220 8.04 -2.95 27.00
C GLY A 220 7.41 -2.36 25.76
N VAL A 221 6.64 -3.11 24.98
CA VAL A 221 6.11 -2.66 23.70
C VAL A 221 4.57 -2.59 23.74
N SER A 222 4.02 -1.38 23.56
CA SER A 222 2.58 -1.25 23.32
C SER A 222 2.24 -1.80 21.92
N THR A 223 1.09 -2.45 21.82
CA THR A 223 0.53 -2.95 20.54
C THR A 223 -0.87 -2.41 20.30
N GLU A 224 -1.26 -1.36 21.03
CA GLU A 224 -2.63 -0.84 20.98
C GLU A 224 -3.00 -0.33 19.60
N GLN A 225 -2.21 0.58 19.02
CA GLN A 225 -2.46 1.13 17.68
C GLN A 225 -2.35 0.06 16.60
N PHE A 226 -1.39 -0.86 16.75
CA PHE A 226 -1.25 -1.99 15.85
C PHE A 226 -2.49 -2.89 15.85
N ASN A 227 -3.06 -3.20 17.02
CA ASN A 227 -4.25 -4.04 17.13
C ASN A 227 -5.52 -3.34 16.62
N GLN A 228 -5.57 -2.01 16.69
CA GLN A 228 -6.65 -1.19 16.13
C GLN A 228 -6.51 -0.96 14.62
N ALA A 229 -5.35 -1.28 14.03
CA ALA A 229 -5.13 -1.11 12.60
C ALA A 229 -6.10 -1.95 11.76
N PRO A 230 -6.62 -1.41 10.65
CA PRO A 230 -7.27 -2.22 9.63
C PRO A 230 -6.40 -3.43 9.28
N ARG A 231 -7.03 -4.61 9.19
CA ARG A 231 -6.32 -5.88 9.01
C ARG A 231 -5.30 -5.84 7.86
N ALA A 232 -5.72 -5.30 6.70
CA ALA A 232 -4.85 -5.21 5.54
C ALA A 232 -3.59 -4.39 5.79
N LEU A 233 -3.69 -3.26 6.53
CA LEU A 233 -2.53 -2.47 6.92
C LEU A 233 -1.60 -3.27 7.84
N ARG A 234 -2.17 -3.90 8.86
CA ARG A 234 -1.42 -4.71 9.82
C ARG A 234 -0.66 -5.85 9.15
N GLU A 235 -1.33 -6.66 8.32
CA GLU A 235 -0.71 -7.78 7.61
C GLU A 235 0.36 -7.32 6.62
N SER A 236 0.16 -6.17 5.97
CA SER A 236 1.14 -5.61 5.05
C SER A 236 2.38 -5.03 5.72
N LEU A 237 2.24 -4.49 6.93
CA LEU A 237 3.37 -4.05 7.73
C LEU A 237 4.28 -5.21 8.13
N ILE A 238 3.69 -6.36 8.39
CA ILE A 238 4.42 -7.56 8.83
C ILE A 238 4.99 -8.34 7.66
N PHE A 239 4.40 -8.22 6.47
CA PHE A 239 4.78 -9.02 5.30
C PHE A 239 6.30 -9.00 5.00
N PRO A 240 7.00 -7.85 4.96
CA PRO A 240 8.43 -7.80 4.69
C PRO A 240 9.26 -8.61 5.69
N TYR A 241 8.84 -8.66 6.94
CA TYR A 241 9.54 -9.37 8.02
C TYR A 241 9.27 -10.88 7.97
N LEU A 242 8.00 -11.30 7.94
CA LEU A 242 7.65 -12.71 8.03
C LEU A 242 7.86 -13.44 6.70
N ASN A 243 7.25 -12.94 5.64
CA ASN A 243 7.39 -13.55 4.31
C ASN A 243 8.79 -13.30 3.74
N GLY A 244 9.39 -12.14 4.04
CA GLY A 244 10.79 -11.86 3.72
C GLY A 244 11.76 -12.79 4.42
N LEU A 245 11.57 -13.09 5.72
CA LEU A 245 12.38 -14.08 6.45
C LEU A 245 12.27 -15.48 5.83
N ASP A 246 11.05 -15.91 5.50
CA ASP A 246 10.82 -17.22 4.90
C ASP A 246 11.52 -17.30 3.53
N TRP A 247 11.36 -16.27 2.71
CA TRP A 247 12.02 -16.14 1.42
C TRP A 247 13.55 -16.10 1.56
N ALA A 248 14.11 -15.22 2.41
CA ALA A 248 15.54 -15.11 2.64
C ALA A 248 16.13 -16.42 3.16
N THR A 249 15.39 -17.15 4.02
CA THR A 249 15.77 -18.48 4.49
C THR A 249 15.88 -19.51 3.35
N GLN A 250 14.94 -19.48 2.38
CA GLN A 250 15.00 -20.37 1.21
C GLN A 250 16.18 -20.00 0.29
N VAL A 251 16.42 -18.71 0.07
CA VAL A 251 17.57 -18.21 -0.70
C VAL A 251 18.89 -18.63 -0.03
N TYR A 252 18.97 -18.44 1.29
CA TYR A 252 20.12 -18.84 2.10
C TYR A 252 20.39 -20.35 2.02
N LYS A 253 19.34 -21.19 2.18
CA LYS A 253 19.48 -22.65 2.05
C LYS A 253 20.02 -23.09 0.70
N LYS A 254 19.74 -22.32 -0.36
CA LYS A 254 20.17 -22.65 -1.72
C LYS A 254 21.61 -22.26 -2.03
N GLY A 255 22.16 -21.20 -1.42
CA GLY A 255 23.50 -20.71 -1.75
C GLY A 255 24.16 -19.82 -0.69
N GLY A 256 23.76 -19.96 0.57
CA GLY A 256 24.34 -19.20 1.69
C GLY A 256 24.14 -17.69 1.60
N TRP A 257 24.90 -16.95 2.38
CA TRP A 257 24.85 -15.49 2.39
C TRP A 257 25.27 -14.87 1.05
N THR A 258 26.12 -15.54 0.29
CA THR A 258 26.48 -15.11 -1.08
C THR A 258 25.23 -15.00 -1.96
N MET A 259 24.32 -15.98 -1.92
CA MET A 259 23.11 -15.93 -2.72
C MET A 259 22.13 -14.84 -2.24
N VAL A 260 22.02 -14.61 -0.93
CA VAL A 260 21.25 -13.48 -0.36
C VAL A 260 21.85 -12.15 -0.82
N SER A 261 23.17 -12.01 -0.80
CA SER A 261 23.86 -10.80 -1.28
C SER A 261 23.64 -10.56 -2.79
N ASN A 262 23.64 -11.62 -3.60
CA ASN A 262 23.37 -11.53 -5.04
C ASN A 262 21.95 -11.04 -5.35
N ALA A 263 20.99 -11.26 -4.43
CA ALA A 263 19.63 -10.78 -4.60
C ALA A 263 19.53 -9.24 -4.63
N TYR A 264 20.50 -8.51 -4.05
CA TYR A 264 20.56 -7.05 -4.17
C TYR A 264 20.91 -6.55 -5.58
N THR A 265 21.44 -7.40 -6.45
CA THR A 265 21.66 -7.10 -7.87
C THR A 265 20.58 -7.68 -8.77
N ARG A 266 19.90 -8.72 -8.33
CA ARG A 266 18.79 -9.39 -9.01
C ARG A 266 17.57 -9.37 -8.10
N LEU A 267 16.96 -8.19 -7.96
CA LEU A 267 15.85 -7.95 -7.04
C LEU A 267 14.64 -8.87 -7.33
N PRO A 268 13.91 -9.31 -6.31
CA PRO A 268 12.58 -9.87 -6.53
C PRO A 268 11.68 -8.80 -7.15
N LEU A 269 10.81 -9.19 -8.09
CA LEU A 269 10.03 -8.30 -8.94
C LEU A 269 8.56 -8.20 -8.53
N SER A 270 8.10 -9.06 -7.60
CA SER A 270 6.71 -9.11 -7.15
C SER A 270 6.61 -9.75 -5.77
N SER A 271 5.51 -9.46 -5.05
CA SER A 271 5.15 -10.19 -3.83
C SER A 271 4.97 -11.69 -4.09
N GLU A 272 4.54 -12.06 -5.29
CA GLU A 272 4.48 -13.44 -5.73
C GLU A 272 5.84 -14.15 -5.66
N GLN A 273 6.93 -13.51 -6.11
CA GLN A 273 8.27 -14.09 -6.01
C GLN A 273 8.77 -14.23 -4.57
N ILE A 274 8.20 -13.46 -3.63
CA ILE A 274 8.45 -13.61 -2.19
C ILE A 274 7.65 -14.79 -1.63
N LEU A 275 6.38 -14.93 -2.02
CA LEU A 275 5.48 -15.99 -1.58
C LEU A 275 5.86 -17.35 -2.17
N HIS A 276 6.39 -17.34 -3.40
CA HIS A 276 6.78 -18.51 -4.21
C HIS A 276 8.26 -18.38 -4.65
N PRO A 277 9.24 -18.74 -3.78
CA PRO A 277 10.66 -18.56 -4.07
C PRO A 277 11.15 -19.26 -5.36
N GLU A 278 10.48 -20.30 -5.82
CA GLU A 278 10.75 -20.96 -7.09
C GLU A 278 10.54 -20.03 -8.29
N LYS A 279 9.54 -19.13 -8.24
CA LYS A 279 9.33 -18.10 -9.27
C LYS A 279 10.46 -17.08 -9.28
N TYR A 280 11.00 -16.73 -8.11
CA TYR A 280 12.21 -15.90 -8.02
C TYR A 280 13.42 -16.60 -8.61
N PHE A 281 13.65 -17.89 -8.29
CA PHE A 281 14.79 -18.63 -8.83
C PHE A 281 14.75 -18.78 -10.34
N ASN A 282 13.57 -19.00 -10.91
CA ASN A 282 13.31 -19.04 -12.35
C ASN A 282 13.30 -17.64 -12.98
N TYR A 283 13.26 -16.58 -12.15
CA TYR A 283 13.14 -15.17 -12.53
C TYR A 283 11.95 -14.90 -13.45
N GLU A 284 10.81 -15.46 -13.07
CA GLU A 284 9.55 -15.26 -13.76
C GLU A 284 9.12 -13.79 -13.63
N ARG A 285 8.95 -13.12 -14.76
CA ARG A 285 8.70 -11.68 -14.78
C ARG A 285 7.21 -11.39 -14.83
N PRO A 286 6.71 -10.49 -13.98
CA PRO A 286 5.33 -10.03 -14.09
C PRO A 286 5.01 -9.42 -15.45
N VAL A 287 3.80 -9.71 -15.95
CA VAL A 287 3.25 -9.11 -17.16
C VAL A 287 2.97 -7.63 -16.89
N LYS A 288 3.55 -6.75 -17.69
CA LYS A 288 3.34 -5.31 -17.57
C LYS A 288 2.06 -4.90 -18.30
N ILE A 289 1.11 -4.37 -17.55
CA ILE A 289 -0.17 -3.87 -18.04
C ILE A 289 -0.15 -2.34 -18.03
N VAL A 290 -0.63 -1.73 -19.11
CA VAL A 290 -0.83 -0.28 -19.23
C VAL A 290 -2.31 -0.02 -19.40
N LEU A 291 -2.88 0.83 -18.54
CA LEU A 291 -4.28 1.26 -18.64
C LEU A 291 -4.39 2.59 -19.35
N PRO A 292 -5.32 2.74 -20.29
CA PRO A 292 -5.66 4.02 -20.87
C PRO A 292 -6.24 4.97 -19.80
N ASP A 293 -6.25 6.26 -20.07
CA ASP A 293 -6.99 7.20 -19.24
C ASP A 293 -8.47 7.15 -19.60
N LEU A 294 -9.31 6.80 -18.62
CA LEU A 294 -10.74 6.64 -18.76
C LEU A 294 -11.51 7.93 -18.44
N THR A 295 -10.85 9.02 -18.07
CA THR A 295 -11.47 10.28 -17.62
C THR A 295 -12.56 10.75 -18.61
N GLY A 296 -12.28 10.67 -19.91
CA GLY A 296 -13.23 11.07 -20.95
C GLY A 296 -14.49 10.20 -21.07
N LEU A 297 -14.44 8.96 -20.56
CA LEU A 297 -15.56 8.02 -20.61
C LEU A 297 -16.42 8.03 -19.34
N LEU A 298 -15.97 8.71 -18.27
CA LEU A 298 -16.66 8.75 -16.97
C LEU A 298 -17.75 9.84 -16.89
N HIS A 299 -17.97 10.58 -17.95
CA HIS A 299 -19.08 11.54 -18.03
C HIS A 299 -20.30 10.83 -18.65
N ALA A 300 -21.44 10.87 -17.94
CA ALA A 300 -22.69 10.48 -18.55
C ALA A 300 -22.92 11.35 -19.82
N PRO A 301 -23.35 10.78 -20.95
CA PRO A 301 -23.72 11.59 -22.09
C PRO A 301 -24.83 12.56 -21.66
N VAL A 302 -24.58 13.86 -21.79
CA VAL A 302 -25.60 14.89 -21.53
C VAL A 302 -26.76 14.58 -22.47
N SER A 303 -27.92 14.21 -21.91
CA SER A 303 -29.08 13.97 -22.76
C SER A 303 -29.37 15.25 -23.56
N SER A 304 -29.78 15.11 -24.80
CA SER A 304 -30.14 16.28 -25.65
C SER A 304 -31.17 17.18 -24.96
N GLN A 305 -31.99 16.62 -24.09
CA GLN A 305 -32.98 17.35 -23.27
C GLN A 305 -32.34 18.15 -22.13
N ASP A 306 -31.32 17.60 -21.46
CA ASP A 306 -30.60 18.28 -20.36
C ASP A 306 -29.69 19.37 -20.92
N ALA A 307 -29.09 19.17 -22.09
CA ALA A 307 -28.34 20.20 -22.82
C ALA A 307 -29.26 21.37 -23.24
N LEU A 308 -30.48 21.08 -23.68
CA LEU A 308 -31.48 22.09 -24.01
C LEU A 308 -32.01 22.83 -22.77
N ARG A 309 -32.21 22.13 -21.64
CA ARG A 309 -32.57 22.76 -20.35
C ARG A 309 -31.45 23.65 -19.84
N ALA A 310 -30.21 23.18 -19.86
CA ALA A 310 -29.05 23.98 -19.44
C ALA A 310 -28.87 25.25 -20.31
N GLN A 311 -29.20 25.20 -21.62
CA GLN A 311 -29.22 26.36 -22.51
C GLN A 311 -30.39 27.30 -22.21
N GLN A 312 -31.56 26.79 -21.86
CA GLN A 312 -32.74 27.60 -21.47
C GLN A 312 -32.52 28.29 -20.11
N ASP A 313 -31.93 27.58 -19.12
CA ASP A 313 -31.64 28.12 -17.80
C ASP A 313 -30.46 29.13 -17.81
N ALA A 314 -29.57 29.06 -18.80
CA ALA A 314 -28.46 29.99 -18.99
C ALA A 314 -28.87 31.34 -19.63
N GLY A 315 -30.14 31.55 -20.02
CA GLY A 315 -30.67 32.84 -20.51
C GLY A 315 -29.94 33.39 -21.73
N MET A 316 -29.37 32.55 -22.60
CA MET A 316 -28.71 33.00 -23.85
C MET A 316 -29.74 33.25 -24.95
N PRO A 317 -29.84 34.45 -25.50
CA PRO A 317 -30.76 34.74 -26.59
C PRO A 317 -30.33 34.02 -27.87
N VAL A 318 -31.31 33.42 -28.53
CA VAL A 318 -31.16 32.84 -29.88
C VAL A 318 -30.77 33.96 -30.84
N VAL A 319 -29.52 33.96 -31.31
CA VAL A 319 -29.08 34.91 -32.34
C VAL A 319 -29.53 34.40 -33.70
N VAL A 320 -30.63 34.95 -34.16
CA VAL A 320 -31.00 34.93 -35.59
C VAL A 320 -30.15 36.03 -36.25
N ARG A 321 -29.29 35.66 -37.22
CA ARG A 321 -28.56 36.62 -38.02
C ARG A 321 -29.51 37.33 -38.99
N PRO A 322 -29.38 38.66 -39.12
CA PRO A 322 -29.31 39.28 -40.43
C PRO A 322 -28.16 40.27 -40.60
N GLU A 323 -27.84 40.51 -41.84
CA GLU A 323 -26.74 41.22 -42.45
C GLU A 323 -26.49 42.66 -42.03
N ILE A 324 -25.20 43.02 -42.03
CA ILE A 324 -24.47 44.21 -42.42
C ILE A 324 -25.23 45.55 -42.52
N VAL A 325 -24.79 46.62 -41.80
CA VAL A 325 -24.43 47.94 -42.34
C VAL A 325 -23.61 48.76 -41.31
N ARG A 326 -22.69 49.55 -41.84
CA ARG A 326 -21.54 50.27 -41.29
C ARG A 326 -21.81 51.49 -40.37
N ARG A 327 -20.85 51.78 -39.54
CA ARG A 327 -20.14 53.09 -39.21
C ARG A 327 -20.19 53.54 -37.77
N ARG A 328 -18.94 53.92 -37.33
CA ARG A 328 -18.42 54.56 -36.10
C ARG A 328 -19.08 55.92 -35.76
N PRO A 329 -18.86 56.54 -34.57
CA PRO A 329 -17.62 56.65 -33.75
C PRO A 329 -17.81 56.57 -32.23
N ILE A 330 -16.65 56.57 -31.50
CA ILE A 330 -16.44 56.55 -30.06
C ILE A 330 -16.79 57.94 -29.44
N PRO A 331 -17.29 57.96 -28.17
CA PRO A 331 -16.49 58.59 -27.13
C PRO A 331 -16.50 57.88 -25.76
N SER A 332 -15.38 58.09 -25.08
CA SER A 332 -14.96 57.84 -23.74
C SER A 332 -16.00 58.00 -22.63
N ARG A 333 -16.17 56.99 -21.75
CA ARG A 333 -16.34 57.11 -20.29
C ARG A 333 -16.08 55.79 -19.60
N LEU A 334 -15.30 55.79 -18.53
CA LEU A 334 -15.00 54.72 -17.61
C LEU A 334 -16.28 54.18 -16.96
N PRO A 335 -16.50 52.86 -16.84
CA PRO A 335 -17.54 52.33 -15.98
C PRO A 335 -17.00 52.02 -14.58
N THR A 336 -17.71 52.56 -13.62
CA THR A 336 -17.68 52.22 -12.22
C THR A 336 -17.94 50.70 -12.03
N THR A 337 -17.03 50.03 -11.35
CA THR A 337 -17.16 48.64 -10.94
C THR A 337 -18.28 48.47 -9.91
N SER A 338 -19.43 48.00 -10.37
CA SER A 338 -20.46 47.45 -9.48
C SER A 338 -20.17 45.98 -9.28
N SER A 339 -19.63 45.61 -8.14
CA SER A 339 -19.50 44.21 -7.67
C SER A 339 -20.88 43.66 -7.39
N ARG A 340 -21.47 42.96 -8.35
CA ARG A 340 -22.62 42.07 -8.07
C ARG A 340 -22.10 40.85 -7.33
N LEU A 341 -22.58 40.67 -6.09
CA LEU A 341 -22.49 39.38 -5.39
C LEU A 341 -23.12 38.29 -6.25
N PRO A 342 -22.52 37.09 -6.34
CA PRO A 342 -23.12 35.97 -7.06
C PRO A 342 -24.47 35.60 -6.43
N THR A 343 -25.50 35.56 -7.24
CA THR A 343 -26.82 35.02 -6.83
C THR A 343 -26.67 33.54 -6.50
N ALA A 344 -27.33 33.09 -5.44
CA ALA A 344 -27.25 31.76 -4.81
C ALA A 344 -27.71 30.57 -5.70
N ASN A 345 -27.86 30.73 -7.01
CA ASN A 345 -28.33 29.71 -7.95
C ASN A 345 -27.39 29.43 -9.14
N SER A 346 -26.09 29.82 -9.04
CA SER A 346 -25.15 29.29 -10.02
C SER A 346 -24.86 27.83 -9.66
N PRO A 347 -25.04 26.86 -10.57
CA PRO A 347 -24.61 25.49 -10.31
C PRO A 347 -23.12 25.55 -9.98
N LEU A 348 -22.76 24.97 -8.83
CA LEU A 348 -21.36 24.80 -8.45
C LEU A 348 -20.62 24.13 -9.62
N PRO A 349 -19.43 24.62 -9.99
CA PRO A 349 -18.66 23.98 -11.06
C PRO A 349 -18.52 22.51 -10.73
N THR A 350 -19.05 21.64 -11.57
CA THR A 350 -18.91 20.19 -11.42
C THR A 350 -17.43 19.87 -11.54
N VAL A 351 -16.84 19.40 -10.45
CA VAL A 351 -15.45 18.93 -10.46
C VAL A 351 -15.38 17.77 -11.46
N PRO A 352 -14.58 17.88 -12.54
CA PRO A 352 -14.48 16.80 -13.52
C PRO A 352 -13.84 15.56 -12.88
N TRP A 353 -14.12 14.37 -13.42
CA TRP A 353 -13.39 13.15 -13.08
C TRP A 353 -11.90 13.34 -13.36
N ARG A 354 -11.07 12.88 -12.44
CA ARG A 354 -9.60 12.90 -12.58
C ARG A 354 -9.01 11.58 -12.10
N ARG A 355 -8.03 11.07 -12.80
CA ARG A 355 -7.23 9.94 -12.31
C ARG A 355 -6.33 10.44 -11.20
N ILE A 356 -6.46 9.89 -10.00
CA ILE A 356 -5.70 10.27 -8.80
C ILE A 356 -4.60 9.27 -8.46
N ASP A 357 -4.73 8.02 -8.93
CA ASP A 357 -3.73 6.99 -8.73
C ASP A 357 -3.73 5.93 -9.85
N THR A 358 -2.59 5.26 -10.03
CA THR A 358 -2.44 4.03 -10.81
C THR A 358 -1.29 3.20 -10.26
N ASP A 359 -1.52 1.90 -10.04
CA ASP A 359 -0.53 1.04 -9.39
C ASP A 359 -0.77 -0.45 -9.67
N VAL A 360 0.10 -1.30 -9.12
CA VAL A 360 0.03 -2.77 -9.13
C VAL A 360 -0.37 -3.26 -7.75
N ASN A 361 -1.37 -4.15 -7.69
CA ASN A 361 -1.78 -4.82 -6.45
C ASN A 361 -0.82 -5.95 -6.07
N GLY A 362 -0.47 -6.80 -7.01
CA GLY A 362 0.29 -8.01 -6.75
C GLY A 362 -0.54 -9.11 -6.09
N GLU A 363 0.03 -10.30 -5.98
CA GLU A 363 -0.64 -11.45 -5.36
C GLU A 363 -1.03 -11.18 -3.91
N TRP A 364 -0.13 -10.55 -3.13
CA TRP A 364 -0.37 -10.27 -1.72
C TRP A 364 -1.56 -9.36 -1.47
N THR A 365 -1.69 -8.28 -2.25
CA THR A 365 -2.82 -7.36 -2.07
C THR A 365 -4.13 -7.99 -2.53
N TYR A 366 -4.14 -8.79 -3.61
CA TYR A 366 -5.34 -9.53 -3.99
C TYR A 366 -5.77 -10.55 -2.93
N TYR A 367 -4.81 -11.25 -2.31
CA TYR A 367 -5.13 -12.08 -1.15
C TYR A 367 -5.83 -11.27 -0.05
N LEU A 368 -5.31 -10.08 0.31
CA LEU A 368 -5.91 -9.24 1.35
C LEU A 368 -7.31 -8.74 0.97
N ILE A 369 -7.51 -8.32 -0.29
CA ILE A 369 -8.80 -7.87 -0.83
C ILE A 369 -9.85 -8.99 -0.73
N LEU A 370 -9.48 -10.21 -1.08
CA LEU A 370 -10.37 -11.37 -1.02
C LEU A 370 -10.66 -11.76 0.43
N ASP A 371 -9.62 -11.96 1.23
CA ASP A 371 -9.74 -12.51 2.58
C ASP A 371 -10.41 -11.56 3.58
N GLN A 372 -10.43 -10.25 3.29
CA GLN A 372 -11.16 -9.24 4.06
C GLN A 372 -12.66 -9.58 4.15
N PHE A 373 -13.24 -10.16 3.11
CA PHE A 373 -14.67 -10.45 3.03
C PHE A 373 -14.97 -11.95 3.01
N LEU A 374 -14.18 -12.76 2.33
CA LEU A 374 -14.38 -14.21 2.29
C LEU A 374 -14.16 -14.87 3.66
N ASN A 375 -13.31 -14.27 4.48
CA ASN A 375 -12.91 -14.78 5.80
C ASN A 375 -12.47 -16.25 5.74
N SER A 376 -11.78 -16.63 4.67
CA SER A 376 -11.28 -17.97 4.37
C SER A 376 -9.89 -17.91 3.78
N ARG A 377 -8.87 -17.96 4.64
CA ARG A 377 -7.47 -17.86 4.21
C ARG A 377 -7.08 -18.85 3.12
N ALA A 378 -7.61 -20.07 3.20
CA ALA A 378 -7.29 -21.11 2.22
C ALA A 378 -7.89 -20.79 0.84
N GLU A 379 -9.16 -20.35 0.79
CA GLU A 379 -9.85 -19.94 -0.43
C GLU A 379 -9.19 -18.70 -1.02
N SER A 380 -8.94 -17.68 -0.18
CA SER A 380 -8.36 -16.40 -0.60
C SER A 380 -6.93 -16.55 -1.14
N LYS A 381 -6.09 -17.39 -0.50
CA LYS A 381 -4.74 -17.68 -0.99
C LYS A 381 -4.76 -18.42 -2.31
N ARG A 382 -5.62 -19.46 -2.45
CA ARG A 382 -5.74 -20.22 -3.69
C ARG A 382 -6.20 -19.31 -4.84
N ALA A 383 -7.20 -18.45 -4.59
CA ALA A 383 -7.73 -17.55 -5.61
C ALA A 383 -6.79 -16.40 -5.97
N ALA A 384 -5.83 -16.03 -5.12
CA ALA A 384 -4.81 -15.03 -5.42
C ALA A 384 -3.55 -15.63 -6.06
N ALA A 385 -3.31 -16.94 -5.88
CA ALA A 385 -2.16 -17.63 -6.45
C ALA A 385 -2.25 -17.72 -7.99
N GLY A 386 -1.11 -17.80 -8.65
CA GLY A 386 -1.04 -17.75 -10.11
C GLY A 386 -1.26 -16.37 -10.71
N TRP A 387 -1.08 -15.31 -9.90
CA TRP A 387 -1.03 -13.95 -10.38
C TRP A 387 0.16 -13.77 -11.32
N ALA A 388 -0.08 -13.29 -12.55
CA ALA A 388 0.97 -13.05 -13.53
C ALA A 388 1.23 -11.54 -13.73
N GLY A 389 0.29 -10.68 -13.37
CA GLY A 389 0.43 -9.23 -13.49
C GLY A 389 -0.89 -8.51 -13.37
N ASP A 390 -0.86 -7.27 -12.91
CA ASP A 390 -2.03 -6.41 -12.87
C ASP A 390 -1.70 -4.92 -12.99
N ARG A 391 -2.73 -4.15 -13.19
CA ARG A 391 -2.73 -2.70 -13.07
C ARG A 391 -4.11 -2.22 -12.64
N TYR A 392 -4.15 -1.27 -11.69
CA TYR A 392 -5.37 -0.53 -11.41
C TYR A 392 -5.21 0.97 -11.68
N ALA A 393 -6.32 1.65 -11.86
CA ALA A 393 -6.42 3.10 -11.90
C ALA A 393 -7.59 3.56 -11.04
N LEU A 394 -7.36 4.55 -10.19
CA LEU A 394 -8.33 5.14 -9.28
C LEU A 394 -8.67 6.55 -9.74
N TYR A 395 -9.96 6.83 -9.83
CA TYR A 395 -10.47 8.12 -10.25
C TYR A 395 -11.36 8.72 -9.17
N GLU A 396 -11.21 10.03 -8.97
CA GLU A 396 -12.08 10.84 -8.11
C GLU A 396 -12.93 11.77 -8.97
N GLY A 397 -14.22 11.83 -8.65
CA GLY A 397 -15.22 12.58 -9.40
C GLY A 397 -16.07 13.50 -8.54
N PRO A 398 -17.15 14.04 -9.11
CA PRO A 398 -18.05 14.97 -8.42
C PRO A 398 -18.58 14.41 -7.11
N GLY A 399 -18.59 15.24 -6.05
CA GLY A 399 -19.08 14.86 -4.73
C GLY A 399 -18.25 13.80 -4.00
N GLY A 400 -16.96 13.66 -4.36
CA GLY A 400 -16.07 12.67 -3.74
C GLY A 400 -16.36 11.22 -4.18
N LYS A 401 -17.10 11.03 -5.27
CA LYS A 401 -17.32 9.69 -5.85
C LYS A 401 -16.00 9.10 -6.33
N VAL A 402 -15.82 7.80 -6.11
CA VAL A 402 -14.59 7.09 -6.47
C VAL A 402 -14.94 5.97 -7.45
N PHE A 403 -14.24 5.95 -8.60
CA PHE A 403 -14.29 4.89 -9.60
C PHE A 403 -12.94 4.18 -9.64
N LEU A 404 -12.97 2.87 -9.69
CA LEU A 404 -11.80 1.98 -9.78
C LEU A 404 -11.91 1.11 -11.02
N ALA A 405 -10.86 1.12 -11.85
CA ALA A 405 -10.68 0.20 -12.97
C ALA A 405 -9.46 -0.69 -12.69
N GLN A 406 -9.62 -2.00 -12.88
CA GLN A 406 -8.56 -2.98 -12.69
C GLN A 406 -8.49 -3.94 -13.87
N VAL A 407 -7.29 -4.31 -14.25
CA VAL A 407 -7.02 -5.40 -15.18
C VAL A 407 -5.96 -6.31 -14.54
N ALA A 408 -6.28 -7.58 -14.42
CA ALA A 408 -5.36 -8.60 -13.92
C ALA A 408 -5.20 -9.73 -14.95
N VAL A 409 -3.99 -10.29 -15.01
CA VAL A 409 -3.65 -11.46 -15.85
C VAL A 409 -3.12 -12.55 -14.94
N TRP A 410 -3.44 -13.79 -15.23
CA TRP A 410 -3.17 -14.97 -14.42
C TRP A 410 -2.33 -15.98 -15.23
N ASP A 411 -1.60 -16.86 -14.55
CA ASP A 411 -0.75 -17.86 -15.19
C ASP A 411 -1.54 -18.82 -16.06
N THR A 412 -2.74 -19.19 -15.61
CA THR A 412 -3.64 -20.09 -16.34
C THR A 412 -5.07 -19.56 -16.39
N GLU A 413 -5.88 -20.06 -17.32
CA GLU A 413 -7.33 -19.77 -17.36
C GLU A 413 -8.06 -20.27 -16.11
N ASN A 414 -7.55 -21.34 -15.48
CA ASN A 414 -8.10 -21.86 -14.22
C ASN A 414 -7.86 -20.87 -13.07
N ASP A 415 -6.65 -20.33 -12.94
CA ASP A 415 -6.32 -19.36 -11.89
C ASP A 415 -7.15 -18.08 -12.07
N ALA A 416 -7.29 -17.62 -13.34
CA ALA A 416 -8.17 -16.50 -13.67
C ALA A 416 -9.63 -16.76 -13.28
N ARG A 417 -10.12 -17.98 -13.47
CA ARG A 417 -11.48 -18.41 -13.08
C ARG A 417 -11.62 -18.44 -11.56
N GLU A 418 -10.69 -19.03 -10.86
CA GLU A 418 -10.72 -19.08 -9.39
C GLU A 418 -10.73 -17.69 -8.77
N PHE A 419 -9.90 -16.78 -9.29
CA PHE A 419 -9.92 -15.37 -8.87
C PHE A 419 -11.23 -14.68 -9.20
N PHE A 420 -11.72 -14.81 -10.42
CA PHE A 420 -12.96 -14.19 -10.90
C PHE A 420 -14.15 -14.58 -10.03
N ASP A 421 -14.31 -15.87 -9.72
CA ASP A 421 -15.41 -16.38 -8.90
C ASP A 421 -15.27 -15.94 -7.43
N ALA A 422 -14.05 -15.93 -6.89
CA ALA A 422 -13.77 -15.45 -5.54
C ALA A 422 -14.03 -13.94 -5.41
N TYR A 423 -13.66 -13.15 -6.43
CA TYR A 423 -13.90 -11.70 -6.43
C TYR A 423 -15.39 -11.36 -6.58
N ALA A 424 -16.14 -12.14 -7.37
CA ALA A 424 -17.59 -12.02 -7.48
C ALA A 424 -18.26 -12.27 -6.10
N LYS A 425 -17.90 -13.36 -5.44
CA LYS A 425 -18.37 -13.68 -4.07
C LYS A 425 -17.97 -12.57 -3.06
N ARG A 426 -16.74 -12.05 -3.14
CA ARG A 426 -16.28 -10.93 -2.32
C ARG A 426 -17.14 -9.69 -2.58
N THR A 427 -17.54 -9.42 -3.82
CA THR A 427 -18.36 -8.26 -4.18
C THR A 427 -19.74 -8.34 -3.51
N GLU A 428 -20.38 -9.49 -3.55
CA GLU A 428 -21.68 -9.72 -2.87
C GLU A 428 -21.59 -9.59 -1.34
N LEU A 429 -20.49 -10.05 -0.75
CA LEU A 429 -20.25 -9.92 0.70
C LEU A 429 -19.93 -8.47 1.11
N ARG A 430 -19.24 -7.73 0.25
CA ARG A 430 -18.91 -6.33 0.51
C ARG A 430 -20.12 -5.41 0.40
N TYR A 431 -21.00 -5.67 -0.55
CA TYR A 431 -22.19 -4.87 -0.83
C TYR A 431 -23.46 -5.69 -0.57
N PRO A 432 -23.93 -5.78 0.69
CA PRO A 432 -25.11 -6.58 1.01
C PRO A 432 -26.39 -6.11 0.30
N ASP A 433 -26.41 -4.85 -0.15
CA ASP A 433 -27.47 -4.22 -0.94
C ASP A 433 -27.33 -4.43 -2.46
N ALA A 434 -26.26 -5.10 -2.91
CA ALA A 434 -25.99 -5.32 -4.33
C ALA A 434 -27.17 -6.06 -5.00
N LYS A 435 -27.62 -5.48 -6.12
CA LYS A 435 -28.58 -6.14 -7.02
C LYS A 435 -27.84 -6.60 -8.24
N GLN A 436 -27.76 -7.90 -8.43
CA GLN A 436 -27.18 -8.45 -9.65
C GLN A 436 -28.08 -8.08 -10.84
N LEU A 437 -27.46 -7.56 -11.88
CA LEU A 437 -28.15 -7.18 -13.13
C LEU A 437 -27.94 -8.31 -14.13
N ASP A 438 -29.02 -8.69 -14.82
CA ASP A 438 -28.91 -9.62 -15.94
C ASP A 438 -28.19 -8.93 -17.11
N PRO A 439 -27.28 -9.62 -17.83
CA PRO A 439 -26.66 -9.06 -19.02
C PRO A 439 -27.75 -8.65 -20.01
N ALA A 440 -27.79 -7.40 -20.44
CA ALA A 440 -28.78 -6.91 -21.38
C ALA A 440 -28.70 -7.73 -22.69
N GLY A 441 -29.73 -8.57 -22.97
CA GLY A 441 -29.88 -9.36 -24.17
C GLY A 441 -29.74 -10.88 -24.03
N ALA A 442 -29.51 -11.43 -22.86
CA ALA A 442 -29.67 -12.86 -22.66
C ALA A 442 -31.16 -13.16 -22.45
N GLU A 443 -31.83 -13.68 -23.51
CA GLU A 443 -33.11 -14.39 -23.36
C GLU A 443 -32.98 -15.40 -22.25
N THR A 444 -33.96 -15.41 -21.36
CA THR A 444 -34.19 -16.32 -20.25
C THR A 444 -33.60 -17.70 -20.47
N GLN A 445 -32.33 -17.91 -20.14
CA GLN A 445 -31.83 -19.26 -19.92
C GLN A 445 -32.25 -19.67 -18.53
N THR A 446 -33.12 -20.65 -18.54
CA THR A 446 -33.72 -21.33 -17.40
C THR A 446 -32.75 -21.49 -16.23
N ARG A 447 -33.29 -21.29 -15.04
CA ARG A 447 -32.72 -21.45 -13.66
C ARG A 447 -31.91 -22.73 -13.38
N ASN A 448 -31.49 -23.49 -14.39
CA ASN A 448 -30.80 -24.79 -14.32
C ASN A 448 -29.39 -24.80 -14.97
N SER A 449 -28.83 -23.66 -15.41
CA SER A 449 -27.43 -23.65 -15.82
C SER A 449 -26.54 -23.55 -14.58
N LYS A 450 -25.65 -24.54 -14.43
CA LYS A 450 -24.61 -24.56 -13.39
C LYS A 450 -23.85 -23.22 -13.36
N PRO A 451 -23.40 -22.73 -12.18
CA PRO A 451 -22.65 -21.46 -12.06
C PRO A 451 -21.34 -21.41 -12.87
N GLU A 452 -20.86 -22.56 -13.35
CA GLU A 452 -19.53 -22.78 -13.92
C GLU A 452 -19.28 -22.17 -15.32
N THR A 453 -20.19 -21.35 -15.87
CA THR A 453 -20.04 -20.83 -17.24
C THR A 453 -20.21 -19.31 -17.41
N ARG A 454 -20.41 -18.57 -16.34
CA ARG A 454 -20.52 -17.10 -16.47
C ARG A 454 -19.15 -16.46 -16.61
N ASN A 455 -18.96 -15.69 -17.71
CA ASN A 455 -17.74 -14.92 -17.95
C ASN A 455 -17.93 -13.41 -17.66
N SER A 456 -19.09 -13.01 -17.17
CA SER A 456 -19.37 -11.61 -16.80
C SER A 456 -20.36 -11.54 -15.64
N TYR A 457 -20.15 -10.55 -14.79
CA TYR A 457 -21.07 -10.18 -13.72
C TYR A 457 -21.28 -8.67 -13.73
N SER A 458 -22.46 -8.23 -13.33
CA SER A 458 -22.81 -6.84 -13.14
C SER A 458 -23.71 -6.68 -11.93
N TRP A 459 -23.45 -5.67 -11.11
CA TRP A 459 -24.26 -5.31 -9.94
C TRP A 459 -24.50 -3.81 -9.88
N SER A 460 -25.66 -3.43 -9.37
CA SER A 460 -25.93 -2.07 -8.86
C SER A 460 -25.68 -2.09 -7.35
N THR A 461 -24.89 -1.16 -6.84
CA THR A 461 -24.52 -1.04 -5.42
C THR A 461 -24.71 0.39 -4.92
N SER A 462 -24.62 0.60 -3.61
CA SER A 462 -24.63 1.93 -2.99
C SER A 462 -23.46 2.83 -3.42
N GLU A 463 -22.34 2.25 -3.89
CA GLU A 463 -21.18 3.01 -4.39
C GLU A 463 -21.16 3.17 -5.93
N GLY A 464 -22.22 2.77 -6.65
CA GLY A 464 -22.32 2.76 -8.11
C GLY A 464 -22.28 1.35 -8.70
N GLY A 465 -22.18 1.25 -10.04
CA GLY A 465 -22.13 -0.04 -10.72
C GLY A 465 -20.83 -0.79 -10.45
N VAL A 466 -20.93 -2.13 -10.33
CA VAL A 466 -19.76 -3.02 -10.36
C VAL A 466 -19.92 -3.94 -11.57
N VAL A 467 -18.86 -4.02 -12.41
CA VAL A 467 -18.86 -4.86 -13.62
C VAL A 467 -17.57 -5.66 -13.64
N MET A 468 -17.69 -6.95 -13.92
CA MET A 468 -16.56 -7.86 -14.05
C MET A 468 -16.66 -8.66 -15.35
N GLU A 469 -15.53 -8.87 -16.01
CA GLU A 469 -15.42 -9.67 -17.21
C GLU A 469 -14.18 -10.57 -17.18
N LEU A 470 -14.36 -11.84 -17.56
CA LEU A 470 -13.28 -12.83 -17.71
C LEU A 470 -13.11 -13.18 -19.19
N ARG A 471 -11.86 -13.08 -19.68
CA ARG A 471 -11.46 -13.46 -21.05
C ARG A 471 -10.17 -14.26 -21.03
N GLY A 472 -10.26 -15.59 -21.12
CA GLY A 472 -9.10 -16.47 -20.98
C GLY A 472 -8.40 -16.24 -19.64
N GLN A 473 -7.14 -15.86 -19.65
CA GLN A 473 -6.33 -15.55 -18.46
C GLN A 473 -6.53 -14.12 -17.92
N ARG A 474 -7.39 -13.29 -18.53
CA ARG A 474 -7.54 -11.86 -18.21
C ARG A 474 -8.86 -11.59 -17.49
N VAL A 475 -8.79 -10.90 -16.37
CA VAL A 475 -9.95 -10.40 -15.61
C VAL A 475 -9.96 -8.87 -15.63
N VAL A 476 -11.09 -8.28 -16.01
CA VAL A 476 -11.33 -6.83 -15.94
C VAL A 476 -12.38 -6.58 -14.87
N ILE A 477 -12.14 -5.60 -14.01
CA ILE A 477 -13.03 -5.22 -12.91
C ILE A 477 -13.21 -3.70 -12.92
N LEU A 478 -14.47 -3.27 -12.88
CA LEU A 478 -14.89 -1.87 -12.73
C LEU A 478 -15.71 -1.76 -11.44
N GLU A 479 -15.33 -0.90 -10.49
CA GLU A 479 -16.10 -0.64 -9.26
C GLU A 479 -16.44 0.84 -9.12
N GLY A 480 -17.71 1.14 -8.83
CA GLY A 480 -18.19 2.51 -8.69
C GLY A 480 -18.46 3.19 -10.02
N VAL A 481 -18.87 2.43 -11.03
CA VAL A 481 -19.28 3.00 -12.33
C VAL A 481 -20.42 3.99 -12.10
N PRO A 482 -20.26 5.25 -12.54
CA PRO A 482 -21.29 6.26 -12.33
C PRO A 482 -22.56 5.94 -13.10
N GLU A 483 -23.70 6.36 -12.56
CA GLU A 483 -24.99 6.22 -13.26
C GLU A 483 -24.96 6.91 -14.62
N GLY A 484 -25.51 6.24 -15.65
CA GLY A 484 -25.55 6.73 -17.03
C GLY A 484 -24.24 6.58 -17.82
N VAL A 485 -23.17 6.08 -17.21
CA VAL A 485 -21.92 5.79 -17.93
C VAL A 485 -22.02 4.43 -18.63
N ASP A 486 -21.57 4.35 -19.87
CA ASP A 486 -21.54 3.11 -20.66
C ASP A 486 -20.40 2.18 -20.20
N SER A 487 -20.75 1.17 -19.41
CA SER A 487 -19.81 0.15 -18.94
C SER A 487 -19.14 -0.64 -20.06
N ASN A 488 -19.84 -0.85 -21.21
CA ASN A 488 -19.27 -1.58 -22.34
C ASN A 488 -18.18 -0.75 -23.03
N ALA A 489 -18.33 0.57 -23.10
CA ALA A 489 -17.29 1.45 -23.61
C ALA A 489 -16.03 1.41 -22.72
N LEU A 490 -16.21 1.37 -21.38
CA LEU A 490 -15.10 1.23 -20.41
C LEU A 490 -14.41 -0.13 -20.58
N LEU A 491 -15.15 -1.25 -20.63
CA LEU A 491 -14.62 -2.59 -20.84
C LEU A 491 -13.86 -2.69 -22.17
N LYS A 492 -14.40 -2.12 -23.26
CA LYS A 492 -13.75 -2.10 -24.57
C LYS A 492 -12.42 -1.34 -24.54
N ALA A 493 -12.37 -0.20 -23.85
CA ALA A 493 -11.14 0.58 -23.71
C ALA A 493 -10.04 -0.19 -22.93
N LEU A 494 -10.42 -1.02 -21.96
CA LEU A 494 -9.50 -1.84 -21.15
C LEU A 494 -9.14 -3.18 -21.80
N SER A 495 -9.79 -3.56 -22.89
CA SER A 495 -9.56 -4.84 -23.59
C SER A 495 -8.51 -4.74 -24.69
N GLN A 496 -8.04 -3.53 -25.01
CA GLN A 496 -6.96 -3.27 -25.97
C GLN A 496 -5.60 -3.40 -25.28
#